data_e832c7babf365caa370759a0ea2268a4
#
_entry.id   e832c7babf365caa370759a0ea2268a4
#
_cell.length_a   1.000
_cell.length_b   1.000
_cell.length_c   1.000
_cell.angle_alpha   90.00
_cell.angle_beta   90.00
_cell.angle_gamma   90.00
#
_symmetry.space_group_name_H-M   'P 1'
#
loop_
_entity.id
_entity.type
_entity.pdbx_description
1 polymer ?
#
loop_
_entity_poly.entity_id
_entity_poly.type
_entity_poly.pdbx_seq_one_letter_code
_entity_poly.pdbx_strand_id
1 'polypeptide(L)'
;EELGVKLALEETPHFRVDGIVFSSPNGNEVCIALPEEEVENREAGYSLPRYQFDTLLFRNATEKVLAAGGVVIQDFTVTEIHLNEMKIDGVSGVIGGKRSGNETMRFSAALTIGAGGYNCPVARTITEAHGEPMVDKDHYCGAYREYWTNVGGCDDWKGPIEIHFIDEIIPGYFWIFPVGNGVVNVGIGMVISEMDKQKVKLRGLQEWVIKKHPKFSERFANATM
;
A
#
# COMPACT_ATOMS: atom_id res chain seq x y z
N GLU A 1 -13.62 -13.83 1.91
CA GLU A 1 -14.89 -14.43 2.39
C GLU A 1 -15.16 -14.06 3.84
N GLU A 2 -14.23 -14.27 4.78
CA GLU A 2 -14.40 -14.00 6.23
C GLU A 2 -14.89 -12.59 6.55
N LEU A 3 -14.44 -11.58 5.79
CA LEU A 3 -14.86 -10.19 5.99
C LEU A 3 -16.23 -9.88 5.35
N GLY A 4 -16.77 -10.75 4.49
CA GLY A 4 -18.04 -10.55 3.80
C GLY A 4 -18.03 -9.48 2.71
N VAL A 5 -16.86 -9.14 2.15
CA VAL A 5 -16.70 -8.07 1.16
C VAL A 5 -16.49 -8.57 -0.27
N LYS A 6 -16.50 -9.89 -0.51
CA LYS A 6 -16.20 -10.47 -1.83
C LYS A 6 -17.10 -9.94 -2.93
N LEU A 7 -18.43 -9.94 -2.72
CA LEU A 7 -19.38 -9.44 -3.72
C LEU A 7 -19.14 -7.96 -4.07
N ALA A 8 -18.98 -7.12 -3.06
CA ALA A 8 -18.70 -5.70 -3.28
C ALA A 8 -17.33 -5.47 -3.96
N LEU A 9 -16.34 -6.35 -3.73
CA LEU A 9 -15.07 -6.33 -4.44
C LEU A 9 -15.26 -6.66 -5.92
N GLU A 10 -16.07 -7.67 -6.24
CA GLU A 10 -16.34 -8.09 -7.62
C GLU A 10 -17.12 -7.04 -8.42
N GLU A 11 -17.96 -6.27 -7.76
CA GLU A 11 -18.68 -5.13 -8.36
C GLU A 11 -17.79 -3.89 -8.55
N THR A 12 -16.64 -3.83 -7.85
CA THR A 12 -15.68 -2.75 -7.97
C THR A 12 -14.77 -2.98 -9.18
N PRO A 13 -14.48 -1.97 -10.01
CA PRO A 13 -13.52 -2.13 -11.10
C PRO A 13 -12.19 -2.66 -10.60
N HIS A 14 -11.75 -3.77 -11.16
CA HIS A 14 -10.50 -4.44 -10.80
C HIS A 14 -9.86 -5.12 -12.01
N PHE A 15 -8.60 -5.46 -11.89
CA PHE A 15 -7.88 -6.31 -12.82
C PHE A 15 -7.83 -7.75 -12.27
N ARG A 16 -8.02 -8.73 -13.16
CA ARG A 16 -7.88 -10.14 -12.78
C ARG A 16 -6.44 -10.56 -12.93
N VAL A 17 -5.79 -10.87 -11.82
CA VAL A 17 -4.42 -11.39 -11.80
C VAL A 17 -4.45 -12.90 -11.96
N ASP A 18 -3.75 -13.43 -12.94
CA ASP A 18 -3.61 -14.87 -13.19
C ASP A 18 -2.17 -15.37 -13.03
N GLY A 19 -1.24 -14.50 -12.72
CA GLY A 19 0.14 -14.86 -12.49
C GLY A 19 1.00 -13.69 -12.01
N ILE A 20 2.27 -14.00 -11.79
CA ILE A 20 3.29 -13.03 -11.41
C ILE A 20 4.49 -13.24 -12.31
N VAL A 21 4.94 -12.18 -12.97
CA VAL A 21 6.20 -12.16 -13.70
C VAL A 21 7.29 -11.59 -12.79
N PHE A 22 8.38 -12.32 -12.66
CA PHE A 22 9.63 -11.83 -12.08
C PHE A 22 10.68 -11.72 -13.17
N SER A 23 11.45 -10.64 -13.18
CA SER A 23 12.66 -10.55 -13.99
C SER A 23 13.89 -10.27 -13.15
N SER A 24 14.98 -10.91 -13.51
CA SER A 24 16.30 -10.66 -12.92
C SER A 24 17.04 -9.55 -13.68
N PRO A 25 18.11 -8.97 -13.08
CA PRO A 25 18.89 -7.90 -13.71
C PRO A 25 19.49 -8.27 -15.08
N ASN A 26 19.83 -9.53 -15.28
CA ASN A 26 20.35 -10.02 -16.58
C ASN A 26 19.26 -10.19 -17.66
N GLY A 27 18.01 -9.81 -17.39
CA GLY A 27 16.90 -9.84 -18.32
C GLY A 27 16.13 -11.18 -18.39
N ASN A 28 16.55 -12.19 -17.65
CA ASN A 28 15.78 -13.44 -17.58
C ASN A 28 14.45 -13.22 -16.86
N GLU A 29 13.41 -13.87 -17.35
CA GLU A 29 12.06 -13.78 -16.80
C GLU A 29 11.51 -15.15 -16.44
N VAL A 30 10.71 -15.18 -15.39
CA VAL A 30 9.88 -16.32 -15.01
C VAL A 30 8.47 -15.82 -14.75
N CYS A 31 7.49 -16.51 -15.32
CA CYS A 31 6.09 -16.28 -14.99
C CYS A 31 5.60 -17.44 -14.11
N ILE A 32 5.10 -17.11 -12.95
CA ILE A 32 4.47 -18.05 -12.02
C ILE A 32 2.97 -17.84 -12.15
N ALA A 33 2.28 -18.81 -12.77
CA ALA A 33 0.83 -18.79 -12.88
C ALA A 33 0.19 -19.02 -11.51
N LEU A 34 -0.92 -18.32 -11.22
CA LEU A 34 -1.80 -18.69 -10.11
C LEU A 34 -2.57 -19.98 -10.49
N PRO A 35 -2.99 -20.79 -9.50
CA PRO A 35 -3.79 -21.98 -9.76
C PRO A 35 -5.05 -21.61 -10.57
N GLU A 36 -5.23 -22.24 -11.72
CA GLU A 36 -6.32 -21.90 -12.65
C GLU A 36 -7.69 -22.00 -11.99
N GLU A 37 -7.90 -23.03 -11.18
CA GLU A 37 -9.14 -23.25 -10.42
C GLU A 37 -9.45 -22.07 -9.48
N GLU A 38 -8.47 -21.55 -8.75
CA GLU A 38 -8.65 -20.41 -7.85
C GLU A 38 -8.98 -19.12 -8.60
N VAL A 39 -8.37 -18.94 -9.79
CA VAL A 39 -8.64 -17.77 -10.64
C VAL A 39 -10.03 -17.86 -11.25
N GLU A 40 -10.45 -19.03 -11.77
CA GLU A 40 -11.76 -19.24 -12.34
C GLU A 40 -12.89 -19.15 -11.31
N ASN A 41 -12.69 -19.72 -10.12
CA ASN A 41 -13.63 -19.65 -9.00
C ASN A 41 -13.62 -18.28 -8.31
N ARG A 42 -12.79 -17.33 -8.76
CA ARG A 42 -12.66 -15.99 -8.19
C ARG A 42 -12.26 -16.01 -6.70
N GLU A 43 -11.44 -16.95 -6.30
CA GLU A 43 -10.89 -17.08 -4.95
C GLU A 43 -9.62 -16.25 -4.77
N ALA A 44 -8.88 -16.04 -5.87
CA ALA A 44 -7.64 -15.27 -5.88
C ALA A 44 -7.58 -14.31 -7.08
N GLY A 45 -6.52 -13.52 -7.17
CA GLY A 45 -6.18 -12.75 -8.36
C GLY A 45 -6.95 -11.44 -8.54
N TYR A 46 -7.05 -10.61 -7.49
CA TYR A 46 -7.62 -9.26 -7.60
C TYR A 46 -6.53 -8.20 -7.46
N SER A 47 -6.49 -7.26 -8.41
CA SER A 47 -5.68 -6.04 -8.31
C SER A 47 -6.56 -4.83 -8.59
N LEU A 48 -6.58 -3.87 -7.67
CA LEU A 48 -7.40 -2.65 -7.76
C LEU A 48 -6.74 -1.50 -6.99
N PRO A 49 -7.12 -0.24 -7.27
CA PRO A 49 -6.56 0.90 -6.56
C PRO A 49 -6.85 0.85 -5.06
N ARG A 50 -5.82 1.09 -4.25
CA ARG A 50 -5.90 1.04 -2.78
C ARG A 50 -7.01 1.92 -2.22
N TYR A 51 -7.25 3.11 -2.77
CA TYR A 51 -8.31 3.99 -2.28
C TYR A 51 -9.70 3.36 -2.43
N GLN A 52 -9.93 2.56 -3.48
CA GLN A 52 -11.19 1.84 -3.67
C GLN A 52 -11.29 0.66 -2.68
N PHE A 53 -10.25 -0.13 -2.58
CA PHE A 53 -10.19 -1.27 -1.68
C PHE A 53 -10.32 -0.84 -0.21
N ASP A 54 -9.56 0.16 0.21
CA ASP A 54 -9.59 0.66 1.58
C ASP A 54 -10.95 1.29 1.91
N THR A 55 -11.58 1.98 0.95
CA THR A 55 -12.95 2.52 1.12
C THR A 55 -13.98 1.40 1.31
N LEU A 56 -13.87 0.33 0.54
CA LEU A 56 -14.76 -0.82 0.64
C LEU A 56 -14.63 -1.49 2.03
N LEU A 57 -13.42 -1.74 2.48
CA LEU A 57 -13.15 -2.31 3.80
C LEU A 57 -13.63 -1.38 4.92
N PHE A 58 -13.38 -0.07 4.80
CA PHE A 58 -13.79 0.91 5.79
C PHE A 58 -15.31 1.01 5.91
N ARG A 59 -16.05 1.02 4.80
CA ARG A 59 -17.52 1.02 4.80
C ARG A 59 -18.07 -0.21 5.49
N ASN A 60 -17.58 -1.41 5.12
CA ASN A 60 -17.99 -2.65 5.75
C ASN A 60 -17.69 -2.68 7.26
N ALA A 61 -16.52 -2.21 7.68
CA ALA A 61 -16.16 -2.10 9.09
C ALA A 61 -17.06 -1.10 9.83
N THR A 62 -17.33 0.06 9.21
CA THR A 62 -18.22 1.09 9.76
C THR A 62 -19.63 0.55 10.01
N GLU A 63 -20.22 -0.14 9.05
CA GLU A 63 -21.55 -0.75 9.19
C GLU A 63 -21.59 -1.74 10.36
N LYS A 64 -20.60 -2.61 10.48
CA LYS A 64 -20.51 -3.59 11.57
C LYS A 64 -20.34 -2.92 12.94
N VAL A 65 -19.50 -1.89 13.03
CA VAL A 65 -19.28 -1.14 14.27
C VAL A 65 -20.56 -0.45 14.72
N LEU A 66 -21.25 0.25 13.81
CA LEU A 66 -22.51 0.94 14.13
C LEU A 66 -23.62 -0.05 14.51
N ALA A 67 -23.74 -1.18 13.82
CA ALA A 67 -24.70 -2.22 14.14
C ALA A 67 -24.45 -2.85 15.53
N ALA A 68 -23.20 -2.87 15.99
CA ALA A 68 -22.83 -3.31 17.33
C ALA A 68 -22.97 -2.20 18.41
N GLY A 69 -23.49 -1.03 18.07
CA GLY A 69 -23.62 0.11 18.98
C GLY A 69 -22.32 0.89 19.22
N GLY A 70 -21.32 0.66 18.40
CA GLY A 70 -20.06 1.39 18.44
C GLY A 70 -20.11 2.74 17.74
N VAL A 71 -19.01 3.47 17.76
CA VAL A 71 -18.85 4.80 17.15
C VAL A 71 -17.68 4.79 16.17
N VAL A 72 -17.85 5.45 15.03
CA VAL A 72 -16.81 5.68 14.03
C VAL A 72 -16.59 7.20 13.91
N ILE A 73 -15.36 7.64 14.13
CA ILE A 73 -14.99 9.05 14.05
C ILE A 73 -13.97 9.19 12.93
N GLN A 74 -14.30 9.97 11.91
CA GLN A 74 -13.44 10.29 10.78
C GLN A 74 -12.79 11.66 10.95
N ASP A 75 -11.75 11.92 10.16
CA ASP A 75 -10.98 13.17 10.19
C ASP A 75 -10.45 13.51 11.59
N PHE A 76 -10.20 12.50 12.42
CA PHE A 76 -9.69 12.65 13.77
C PHE A 76 -8.18 12.44 13.81
N THR A 77 -7.44 13.49 14.20
CA THR A 77 -6.00 13.43 14.37
C THR A 77 -5.66 13.18 15.83
N VAL A 78 -5.10 12.00 16.13
CA VAL A 78 -4.55 11.71 17.46
C VAL A 78 -3.32 12.57 17.69
N THR A 79 -3.34 13.33 18.78
CA THR A 79 -2.27 14.27 19.16
C THR A 79 -1.51 13.84 20.39
N GLU A 80 -2.13 13.01 21.25
CA GLU A 80 -1.57 12.54 22.52
C GLU A 80 -2.00 11.10 22.81
N ILE A 81 -1.08 10.31 23.33
CA ILE A 81 -1.31 8.96 23.83
C ILE A 81 -1.21 9.00 25.36
N HIS A 82 -2.21 8.46 26.04
CA HIS A 82 -2.22 8.37 27.49
C HIS A 82 -1.63 7.04 27.93
N LEU A 83 -0.38 7.08 28.42
CA LEU A 83 0.33 5.93 28.95
C LEU A 83 0.30 5.98 30.49
N ASN A 84 -0.19 4.90 31.08
CA ASN A 84 -0.19 4.70 32.51
C ASN A 84 0.41 3.33 32.84
N GLU A 85 1.51 3.28 33.59
CA GLU A 85 2.20 2.06 34.00
C GLU A 85 2.40 1.03 32.87
N MET A 86 2.95 1.46 31.74
CA MET A 86 3.15 0.62 30.53
C MET A 86 1.87 0.18 29.82
N LYS A 87 0.71 0.71 30.20
CA LYS A 87 -0.56 0.47 29.52
C LYS A 87 -1.08 1.75 28.87
N ILE A 88 -1.50 1.65 27.64
CA ILE A 88 -2.23 2.76 26.99
C ILE A 88 -3.70 2.64 27.40
N ASP A 89 -4.18 3.65 28.12
CA ASP A 89 -5.55 3.73 28.62
C ASP A 89 -6.44 4.68 27.80
N GLY A 90 -5.87 5.34 26.80
CA GLY A 90 -6.64 6.20 25.93
C GLY A 90 -5.79 7.07 24.99
N VAL A 91 -6.50 7.91 24.27
CA VAL A 91 -5.92 8.88 23.32
C VAL A 91 -6.64 10.21 23.40
N SER A 92 -5.95 11.31 23.11
CA SER A 92 -6.57 12.60 22.82
C SER A 92 -6.27 13.04 21.40
N GLY A 93 -7.16 13.84 20.84
CA GLY A 93 -7.00 14.33 19.47
C GLY A 93 -8.03 15.38 19.11
N VAL A 94 -7.99 15.82 17.86
CA VAL A 94 -8.84 16.88 17.31
C VAL A 94 -9.43 16.48 15.97
N ILE A 95 -10.65 16.92 15.69
CA ILE A 95 -11.26 16.79 14.36
C ILE A 95 -10.72 17.88 13.43
N GLY A 96 -10.48 17.57 12.16
CA GLY A 96 -9.97 18.50 11.15
C GLY A 96 -8.46 18.80 11.26
N GLY A 97 -7.73 18.02 12.08
CA GLY A 97 -6.27 18.11 12.25
C GLY A 97 -5.80 19.17 13.23
N LYS A 98 -4.51 19.15 13.56
CA LYS A 98 -3.87 19.97 14.62
C LYS A 98 -4.05 21.48 14.47
N ARG A 99 -4.34 21.99 13.28
CA ARG A 99 -4.49 23.42 12.98
C ARG A 99 -5.94 23.87 12.86
N SER A 100 -6.90 22.98 13.11
CA SER A 100 -8.33 23.27 12.94
C SER A 100 -8.87 24.29 13.95
N GLY A 101 -8.22 24.45 15.10
CA GLY A 101 -8.74 25.24 16.21
C GLY A 101 -9.89 24.57 16.97
N ASN A 102 -10.25 23.34 16.63
CA ASN A 102 -11.29 22.58 17.33
C ASN A 102 -10.83 22.13 18.72
N GLU A 103 -11.80 21.89 19.59
CA GLU A 103 -11.53 21.40 20.94
C GLU A 103 -10.89 19.99 20.90
N THR A 104 -10.01 19.76 21.86
CA THR A 104 -9.39 18.45 22.06
C THR A 104 -10.40 17.50 22.70
N MET A 105 -10.62 16.38 22.05
CA MET A 105 -11.45 15.28 22.56
C MET A 105 -10.56 14.19 23.15
N ARG A 106 -10.98 13.62 24.29
CA ARG A 106 -10.30 12.52 24.95
C ARG A 106 -11.17 11.26 24.91
N PHE A 107 -10.56 10.16 24.60
CA PHE A 107 -11.16 8.82 24.63
C PHE A 107 -10.35 7.91 25.54
N SER A 108 -11.03 7.16 26.40
CA SER A 108 -10.43 6.15 27.25
C SER A 108 -11.01 4.78 26.91
N ALA A 109 -10.16 3.73 26.95
CA ALA A 109 -10.56 2.37 26.63
C ALA A 109 -9.77 1.37 27.46
N ALA A 110 -10.38 0.20 27.72
CA ALA A 110 -9.68 -0.92 28.35
C ALA A 110 -8.57 -1.49 27.48
N LEU A 111 -8.72 -1.40 26.16
CA LEU A 111 -7.76 -1.82 25.15
C LEU A 111 -7.68 -0.76 24.04
N THR A 112 -6.47 -0.35 23.67
CA THR A 112 -6.21 0.56 22.55
C THR A 112 -5.40 -0.17 21.49
N ILE A 113 -5.91 -0.22 20.26
CA ILE A 113 -5.25 -0.89 19.12
C ILE A 113 -4.67 0.17 18.18
N GLY A 114 -3.35 0.15 18.00
CA GLY A 114 -2.65 0.99 17.05
C GLY A 114 -2.55 0.32 15.68
N ALA A 115 -3.38 0.76 14.73
CA ALA A 115 -3.39 0.25 13.35
C ALA A 115 -3.13 1.37 12.31
N GLY A 116 -2.43 2.44 12.71
CA GLY A 116 -2.16 3.63 11.87
C GLY A 116 -0.95 3.49 10.91
N GLY A 117 -0.43 2.28 10.70
CA GLY A 117 0.70 2.02 9.81
C GLY A 117 2.01 2.61 10.33
N TYR A 118 2.91 2.96 9.41
CA TYR A 118 4.26 3.44 9.69
C TYR A 118 4.36 4.63 10.68
N ASN A 119 3.39 5.52 10.67
CA ASN A 119 3.37 6.68 11.55
C ASN A 119 2.42 6.54 12.75
N CYS A 120 2.01 5.32 13.09
CA CYS A 120 1.08 5.08 14.17
C CYS A 120 1.62 5.57 15.52
N PRO A 121 0.99 6.57 16.17
CA PRO A 121 1.48 7.08 17.44
C PRO A 121 1.35 6.07 18.58
N VAL A 122 0.32 5.21 18.56
CA VAL A 122 0.13 4.13 19.56
C VAL A 122 1.28 3.12 19.45
N ALA A 123 1.58 2.63 18.23
CA ALA A 123 2.67 1.69 18.02
C ALA A 123 4.02 2.28 18.45
N ARG A 124 4.27 3.55 18.11
CA ARG A 124 5.50 4.25 18.51
C ARG A 124 5.63 4.36 20.03
N THR A 125 4.56 4.73 20.74
CA THR A 125 4.58 4.83 22.19
C THR A 125 4.91 3.49 22.85
N ILE A 126 4.36 2.38 22.31
CA ILE A 126 4.64 1.04 22.82
C ILE A 126 6.10 0.67 22.59
N THR A 127 6.63 0.83 21.38
CA THR A 127 8.01 0.45 21.06
C THR A 127 9.03 1.28 21.81
N GLU A 128 8.80 2.59 21.96
CA GLU A 128 9.64 3.48 22.76
C GLU A 128 9.65 3.09 24.24
N ALA A 129 8.49 2.73 24.82
CA ALA A 129 8.39 2.27 26.20
C ALA A 129 9.13 0.95 26.44
N HIS A 130 9.26 0.09 25.42
CA HIS A 130 10.06 -1.13 25.47
C HIS A 130 11.53 -0.94 25.08
N GLY A 131 11.96 0.28 24.75
CA GLY A 131 13.33 0.58 24.33
C GLY A 131 13.66 0.08 22.93
N GLU A 132 12.66 -0.22 22.12
CA GLU A 132 12.80 -0.69 20.74
C GLU A 132 12.51 0.44 19.75
N PRO A 133 13.33 0.63 18.69
CA PRO A 133 13.01 1.61 17.67
C PRO A 133 11.83 1.12 16.82
N MET A 134 10.83 1.95 16.60
CA MET A 134 9.75 1.65 15.66
C MET A 134 10.25 1.54 14.22
N VAL A 135 11.34 2.24 13.91
CA VAL A 135 11.92 2.34 12.56
C VAL A 135 13.37 1.91 12.60
N ASP A 136 13.68 0.87 11.85
CA ASP A 136 15.04 0.44 11.55
C ASP A 136 15.34 0.72 10.08
N LYS A 137 16.25 1.66 9.78
CA LYS A 137 16.58 2.07 8.41
C LYS A 137 17.17 0.96 7.56
N ASP A 138 17.80 -0.02 8.18
CA ASP A 138 18.40 -1.15 7.46
C ASP A 138 17.38 -2.19 7.03
N HIS A 139 16.19 -2.16 7.62
CA HIS A 139 15.07 -3.07 7.31
C HIS A 139 13.84 -2.39 6.73
N TYR A 140 13.80 -1.06 6.71
CA TYR A 140 12.69 -0.32 6.12
C TYR A 140 12.94 -0.02 4.64
N CYS A 141 11.86 -0.15 3.86
CA CYS A 141 11.86 0.21 2.44
C CYS A 141 11.09 1.52 2.23
N GLY A 142 11.66 2.40 1.43
CA GLY A 142 10.96 3.52 0.81
C GLY A 142 10.34 3.07 -0.50
N ALA A 143 9.20 3.66 -0.87
CA ALA A 143 8.56 3.41 -2.14
C ALA A 143 8.03 4.71 -2.77
N TYR A 144 8.03 4.75 -4.10
CA TYR A 144 7.41 5.80 -4.89
C TYR A 144 6.55 5.15 -5.97
N ARG A 145 5.31 5.61 -6.16
CA ARG A 145 4.40 5.05 -7.16
C ARG A 145 3.54 6.11 -7.82
N GLU A 146 3.13 5.80 -9.03
CA GLU A 146 2.21 6.61 -9.84
C GLU A 146 1.18 5.70 -10.49
N TYR A 147 0.07 6.29 -10.92
CA TYR A 147 -0.91 5.61 -11.76
C TYR A 147 -0.75 6.09 -13.20
N TRP A 148 -0.70 5.15 -14.12
CA TRP A 148 -0.49 5.38 -15.55
C TRP A 148 -1.61 4.75 -16.35
N THR A 149 -1.87 5.28 -17.54
CA THR A 149 -2.74 4.69 -18.56
C THR A 149 -1.94 4.46 -19.84
N ASN A 150 -2.43 3.61 -20.73
CA ASN A 150 -1.79 3.29 -22.00
C ASN A 150 -0.36 2.72 -21.84
N VAL A 151 -0.13 1.94 -20.80
CA VAL A 151 1.13 1.20 -20.62
C VAL A 151 1.07 -0.06 -21.48
N GLY A 152 2.01 -0.20 -22.42
CA GLY A 152 2.05 -1.33 -23.34
C GLY A 152 2.08 -2.71 -22.63
N GLY A 153 1.27 -3.64 -23.10
CA GLY A 153 1.12 -4.97 -22.50
C GLY A 153 0.24 -5.04 -21.25
N CYS A 154 -0.53 -3.97 -20.97
CA CYS A 154 -1.46 -3.88 -19.84
C CYS A 154 -2.90 -3.57 -20.28
N ASP A 155 -3.24 -3.86 -21.54
CA ASP A 155 -4.52 -3.46 -22.14
C ASP A 155 -5.66 -4.46 -21.85
N ASP A 156 -5.33 -5.67 -21.45
CA ASP A 156 -6.29 -6.72 -21.13
C ASP A 156 -6.95 -6.50 -19.75
N TRP A 157 -8.06 -7.15 -19.52
CA TRP A 157 -8.77 -7.18 -18.24
C TRP A 157 -8.20 -8.22 -17.25
N LYS A 158 -7.34 -9.11 -17.74
CA LYS A 158 -6.71 -10.23 -17.03
C LYS A 158 -5.26 -10.40 -17.50
N GLY A 159 -4.38 -10.78 -16.58
CA GLY A 159 -2.99 -11.08 -16.87
C GLY A 159 -2.12 -11.07 -15.61
N PRO A 160 -0.81 -11.20 -15.76
CA PRO A 160 0.10 -11.17 -14.62
C PRO A 160 0.31 -9.75 -14.08
N ILE A 161 0.69 -9.66 -12.81
CA ILE A 161 1.41 -8.51 -12.25
C ILE A 161 2.91 -8.72 -12.45
N GLU A 162 3.69 -7.65 -12.52
CA GLU A 162 5.10 -7.72 -12.86
C GLU A 162 5.98 -7.10 -11.77
N ILE A 163 7.04 -7.83 -11.38
CA ILE A 163 8.09 -7.41 -10.44
C ILE A 163 9.45 -7.56 -11.11
N HIS A 164 10.16 -6.48 -11.26
CA HIS A 164 11.42 -6.42 -11.99
C HIS A 164 12.58 -6.02 -11.08
N PHE A 165 13.57 -6.89 -10.97
CA PHE A 165 14.84 -6.58 -10.33
C PHE A 165 15.78 -5.99 -11.37
N ILE A 166 16.26 -4.78 -11.12
CA ILE A 166 17.10 -3.98 -12.00
C ILE A 166 18.37 -3.63 -11.22
N ASP A 167 19.55 -3.74 -11.82
CA ASP A 167 20.85 -3.54 -11.13
C ASP A 167 20.92 -2.20 -10.38
N GLU A 168 20.42 -1.12 -10.98
CA GLU A 168 20.44 0.22 -10.40
C GLU A 168 19.48 0.41 -9.22
N ILE A 169 18.62 -0.57 -8.98
CA ILE A 169 17.58 -0.52 -7.94
C ILE A 169 17.87 -1.48 -6.78
N ILE A 170 18.72 -2.45 -6.98
CA ILE A 170 19.03 -3.44 -5.94
C ILE A 170 19.73 -2.79 -4.72
N PRO A 171 19.30 -3.15 -3.49
CA PRO A 171 18.25 -4.08 -3.08
C PRO A 171 16.86 -3.41 -3.09
N GLY A 172 16.12 -3.68 -4.14
CA GLY A 172 14.79 -3.15 -4.39
C GLY A 172 14.24 -3.71 -5.69
N TYR A 173 13.08 -3.21 -6.13
CA TYR A 173 12.46 -3.64 -7.37
C TYR A 173 11.57 -2.55 -7.97
N PHE A 174 11.31 -2.67 -9.26
CA PHE A 174 10.33 -1.91 -10.03
C PHE A 174 9.12 -2.80 -10.27
N TRP A 175 7.90 -2.26 -10.25
CA TRP A 175 6.69 -3.03 -10.51
C TRP A 175 5.76 -2.37 -11.51
N ILE A 176 4.99 -3.21 -12.20
CA ILE A 176 3.91 -2.85 -13.10
C ILE A 176 2.69 -3.69 -12.73
N PHE A 177 1.69 -3.08 -12.09
CA PHE A 177 0.51 -3.76 -11.60
C PHE A 177 -0.74 -3.14 -12.22
N PRO A 178 -1.34 -3.76 -13.26
CA PRO A 178 -2.64 -3.35 -13.74
C PRO A 178 -3.67 -3.41 -12.62
N VAL A 179 -4.55 -2.41 -12.54
CA VAL A 179 -5.53 -2.26 -11.46
C VAL A 179 -6.97 -2.10 -11.95
N GLY A 180 -7.21 -2.38 -13.22
CA GLY A 180 -8.51 -2.29 -13.88
C GLY A 180 -8.73 -0.96 -14.61
N ASN A 181 -9.69 -0.95 -15.53
CA ASN A 181 -10.06 0.20 -16.36
C ASN A 181 -8.88 0.82 -17.15
N GLY A 182 -7.93 0.01 -17.59
CA GLY A 182 -6.74 0.48 -18.30
C GLY A 182 -5.75 1.28 -17.44
N VAL A 183 -5.94 1.29 -16.12
CA VAL A 183 -5.06 1.95 -15.17
C VAL A 183 -4.04 0.96 -14.64
N VAL A 184 -2.79 1.41 -14.53
CA VAL A 184 -1.65 0.62 -14.07
C VAL A 184 -0.97 1.35 -12.91
N ASN A 185 -0.78 0.66 -11.80
CA ASN A 185 0.04 1.11 -10.68
C ASN A 185 1.49 0.76 -10.99
N VAL A 186 2.30 1.77 -11.22
CA VAL A 186 3.74 1.65 -11.53
C VAL A 186 4.53 2.24 -10.39
N GLY A 187 5.53 1.54 -9.93
CA GLY A 187 6.34 2.07 -8.85
C GLY A 187 7.68 1.37 -8.66
N ILE A 188 8.41 1.89 -7.70
CA ILE A 188 9.75 1.46 -7.33
C ILE A 188 9.91 1.49 -5.82
N GLY A 189 10.58 0.51 -5.26
CA GLY A 189 10.93 0.45 -3.85
C GLY A 189 12.38 0.05 -3.62
N MET A 190 12.98 0.58 -2.57
CA MET A 190 14.36 0.26 -2.17
C MET A 190 14.50 0.41 -0.66
N VAL A 191 15.45 -0.30 -0.07
CA VAL A 191 15.81 -0.15 1.34
C VAL A 191 16.34 1.27 1.59
N ILE A 192 15.90 1.92 2.67
CA ILE A 192 16.20 3.34 2.95
C ILE A 192 17.70 3.56 3.16
N SER A 193 18.37 2.68 3.90
CA SER A 193 19.83 2.78 4.11
C SER A 193 20.62 2.72 2.80
N GLU A 194 20.16 1.94 1.83
CA GLU A 194 20.81 1.86 0.52
C GLU A 194 20.51 3.10 -0.33
N MET A 195 19.31 3.66 -0.26
CA MET A 195 18.99 4.95 -0.89
C MET A 195 19.92 6.06 -0.38
N ASP A 196 20.16 6.10 0.93
CA ASP A 196 21.06 7.09 1.57
C ASP A 196 22.51 6.88 1.12
N LYS A 197 23.00 5.64 1.07
CA LYS A 197 24.37 5.28 0.61
C LYS A 197 24.59 5.65 -0.87
N GLN A 198 23.63 5.30 -1.72
CA GLN A 198 23.69 5.57 -3.16
C GLN A 198 23.33 7.00 -3.52
N LYS A 199 22.80 7.79 -2.57
CA LYS A 199 22.31 9.16 -2.75
C LYS A 199 21.26 9.29 -3.86
N VAL A 200 20.39 8.29 -3.97
CA VAL A 200 19.34 8.24 -5.02
C VAL A 200 18.00 8.69 -4.49
N LYS A 201 17.17 9.18 -5.42
CA LYS A 201 15.75 9.49 -5.16
C LYS A 201 14.89 8.57 -6.02
N LEU A 202 13.96 7.85 -5.39
CA LEU A 202 13.10 6.86 -6.07
C LEU A 202 12.36 7.45 -7.26
N ARG A 203 11.85 8.68 -7.17
CA ARG A 203 11.20 9.35 -8.30
C ARG A 203 12.12 9.48 -9.51
N GLY A 204 13.36 9.88 -9.30
CA GLY A 204 14.34 10.01 -10.40
C GLY A 204 14.72 8.65 -11.00
N LEU A 205 14.85 7.61 -10.17
CA LEU A 205 15.09 6.25 -10.65
C LEU A 205 13.89 5.72 -11.45
N GLN A 206 12.65 5.89 -10.97
CA GLN A 206 11.47 5.49 -11.71
C GLN A 206 11.36 6.22 -13.06
N GLU A 207 11.61 7.52 -13.07
CA GLU A 207 11.61 8.30 -14.29
C GLU A 207 12.68 7.81 -15.29
N TRP A 208 13.87 7.42 -14.81
CA TRP A 208 14.90 6.82 -15.62
C TRP A 208 14.46 5.47 -16.19
N VAL A 209 13.87 4.57 -15.37
CA VAL A 209 13.35 3.28 -15.84
C VAL A 209 12.32 3.49 -16.96
N ILE A 210 11.35 4.35 -16.73
CA ILE A 210 10.25 4.60 -17.67
C ILE A 210 10.76 5.21 -18.99
N LYS A 211 11.73 6.15 -18.92
CA LYS A 211 12.16 6.91 -20.11
C LYS A 211 13.37 6.34 -20.84
N LYS A 212 14.23 5.61 -20.16
CA LYS A 212 15.56 5.28 -20.69
C LYS A 212 15.95 3.80 -20.58
N HIS A 213 15.33 3.02 -19.69
CA HIS A 213 15.69 1.63 -19.57
C HIS A 213 15.26 0.86 -20.82
N PRO A 214 16.18 0.10 -21.49
CA PRO A 214 15.91 -0.51 -22.79
C PRO A 214 14.66 -1.41 -22.84
N LYS A 215 14.39 -2.10 -21.74
CA LYS A 215 13.23 -3.04 -21.64
C LYS A 215 11.89 -2.31 -21.47
N PHE A 216 11.87 -1.14 -20.80
CA PHE A 216 10.62 -0.51 -20.39
C PHE A 216 10.25 0.73 -21.19
N SER A 217 11.23 1.49 -21.70
CA SER A 217 10.98 2.76 -22.35
C SER A 217 9.98 2.69 -23.52
N GLU A 218 9.99 1.61 -24.28
CA GLU A 218 9.03 1.39 -25.37
C GLU A 218 7.60 1.20 -24.85
N ARG A 219 7.42 0.45 -23.76
CA ARG A 219 6.12 0.21 -23.15
C ARG A 219 5.46 1.47 -22.60
N PHE A 220 6.25 2.46 -22.24
CA PHE A 220 5.79 3.76 -21.71
C PHE A 220 5.76 4.87 -22.76
N ALA A 221 6.10 4.60 -24.01
CA ALA A 221 6.19 5.64 -25.06
C ALA A 221 4.88 6.42 -25.28
N ASN A 222 3.73 5.76 -25.11
CA ASN A 222 2.40 6.36 -25.25
C ASN A 222 1.67 6.48 -23.90
N ALA A 223 2.31 6.13 -22.79
CA ALA A 223 1.70 6.14 -21.48
C ALA A 223 1.51 7.58 -20.96
N THR A 224 0.43 7.77 -20.21
CA THR A 224 0.05 9.03 -19.56
C THR A 224 -0.20 8.84 -18.08
N MET A 225 0.26 9.77 -17.27
CA MET A 225 0.11 9.77 -15.81
C MET A 225 -1.17 10.55 -15.40
#